data_4ead0b4347295bd03a91725ddc2d645f
#
_entry.id   4ead0b4347295bd03a91725ddc2d645f
#
_cell.length_a   1.000
_cell.length_b   1.000
_cell.length_c   1.000
_cell.angle_alpha   90.00
_cell.angle_beta   90.00
_cell.angle_gamma   90.00
#
_symmetry.space_group_name_H-M   'P 1'
#
loop_
_entity.id
_entity.type
_entity.pdbx_description
1 polymer ?
#
loop_
_entity_poly.entity_id
_entity_poly.type
_entity_poly.pdbx_seq_one_letter_code
_entity_poly.pdbx_strand_id
1 'polypeptide(L)'
;MWPLPVEELFFVGKASAGKLRKLGIETIGELAEADPELLRRHLKSHGEVIWNFANGRDFSVVQPVEAPNKGYGNSTTISFDVKDAATAKIVLLGLAETLGMRIRKDKAEIQVVSLDICDWEFNRISHQRVLENPTDITKEIYQAAARLLDEAWNKMPIRKLGIHTGKAGEAGWSRQMSLFDSGDYLKEKRWDRTIDHIRYRHGMDAIKRAVFLGQPRIDHLSGGISREKRSVDYAKIKID
;
A
#
# COMPACT_ATOMS: atom_id res chain seq x y z
N MET A 1 -21.08 28.96 -0.78
CA MET A 1 -19.93 28.16 -0.35
C MET A 1 -19.14 28.88 0.75
N TRP A 2 -18.81 30.16 0.63
CA TRP A 2 -17.98 30.93 1.58
C TRP A 2 -18.42 30.89 3.05
N PRO A 3 -19.72 30.94 3.42
CA PRO A 3 -20.13 30.85 4.83
C PRO A 3 -19.97 29.46 5.46
N LEU A 4 -19.68 28.42 4.67
CA LEU A 4 -19.52 27.07 5.20
C LEU A 4 -18.21 26.90 5.97
N PRO A 5 -18.17 25.98 6.97
CA PRO A 5 -16.95 25.63 7.66
C PRO A 5 -15.85 25.18 6.69
N VAL A 6 -14.60 25.46 7.01
CA VAL A 6 -13.46 25.22 6.11
C VAL A 6 -13.25 23.72 5.79
N GLU A 7 -13.69 22.82 6.65
CA GLU A 7 -13.63 21.36 6.41
C GLU A 7 -14.60 20.85 5.34
N GLU A 8 -15.59 21.65 4.95
CA GLU A 8 -16.49 21.31 3.84
C GLU A 8 -15.85 21.57 2.47
N LEU A 9 -14.70 22.26 2.45
CA LEU A 9 -13.95 22.43 1.23
C LEU A 9 -13.23 21.15 0.86
N PHE A 10 -13.38 20.72 -0.40
CA PHE A 10 -12.62 19.59 -0.94
C PHE A 10 -11.12 19.76 -0.67
N PHE A 11 -10.42 18.68 -0.32
CA PHE A 11 -9.02 18.67 0.10
C PHE A 11 -8.72 19.19 1.53
N VAL A 12 -9.67 19.75 2.26
CA VAL A 12 -9.46 20.15 3.65
C VAL A 12 -9.89 19.04 4.60
N GLY A 13 -8.95 18.19 5.00
CA GLY A 13 -9.19 17.18 6.01
C GLY A 13 -9.04 17.74 7.44
N LYS A 14 -9.42 16.94 8.46
CA LYS A 14 -9.40 17.33 9.89
C LYS A 14 -8.08 17.95 10.36
N ALA A 15 -6.94 17.41 9.89
CA ALA A 15 -5.61 17.92 10.26
C ALA A 15 -5.35 19.32 9.69
N SER A 16 -5.75 19.58 8.43
CA SER A 16 -5.63 20.89 7.79
C SER A 16 -6.59 21.89 8.42
N ALA A 17 -7.84 21.51 8.65
CA ALA A 17 -8.83 22.34 9.35
C ALA A 17 -8.34 22.75 10.75
N GLY A 18 -7.76 21.82 11.51
CA GLY A 18 -7.20 22.12 12.83
C GLY A 18 -6.04 23.12 12.78
N LYS A 19 -5.23 23.11 11.71
CA LYS A 19 -4.17 24.13 11.52
C LYS A 19 -4.75 25.48 11.10
N LEU A 20 -5.74 25.49 10.21
CA LEU A 20 -6.42 26.72 9.77
C LEU A 20 -7.12 27.42 10.92
N ARG A 21 -7.85 26.70 11.78
CA ARG A 21 -8.47 27.26 12.99
C ARG A 21 -7.47 27.88 13.95
N LYS A 22 -6.27 27.32 14.09
CA LYS A 22 -5.20 27.96 14.89
C LYS A 22 -4.70 29.27 14.29
N LEU A 23 -4.96 29.52 13.01
CA LEU A 23 -4.66 30.77 12.32
C LEU A 23 -5.88 31.71 12.30
N GLY A 24 -6.98 31.37 12.98
CA GLY A 24 -8.22 32.16 12.99
C GLY A 24 -9.07 32.00 11.73
N ILE A 25 -8.85 30.94 10.93
CA ILE A 25 -9.57 30.68 9.68
C ILE A 25 -10.56 29.52 9.94
N GLU A 26 -11.84 29.83 10.01
CA GLU A 26 -12.93 28.89 10.32
C GLU A 26 -13.80 28.56 9.12
N THR A 27 -13.95 29.51 8.19
CA THR A 27 -14.83 29.41 7.03
C THR A 27 -14.04 29.36 5.70
N ILE A 28 -14.69 28.89 4.65
CA ILE A 28 -14.14 28.88 3.28
C ILE A 28 -13.88 30.33 2.80
N GLY A 29 -14.73 31.28 3.21
CA GLY A 29 -14.55 32.70 2.86
C GLY A 29 -13.30 33.30 3.49
N GLU A 30 -13.09 33.08 4.79
CA GLU A 30 -11.88 33.52 5.48
C GLU A 30 -10.62 32.87 4.88
N LEU A 31 -10.69 31.61 4.46
CA LEU A 31 -9.61 30.96 3.73
C LEU A 31 -9.33 31.63 2.38
N ALA A 32 -10.37 32.01 1.64
CA ALA A 32 -10.22 32.68 0.35
C ALA A 32 -9.58 34.07 0.46
N GLU A 33 -9.84 34.79 1.57
CA GLU A 33 -9.31 36.13 1.87
C GLU A 33 -7.94 36.09 2.57
N ALA A 34 -7.52 34.90 3.05
CA ALA A 34 -6.25 34.75 3.78
C ALA A 34 -5.03 35.01 2.88
N ASP A 35 -3.94 35.48 3.50
CA ASP A 35 -2.64 35.63 2.82
C ASP A 35 -2.10 34.26 2.35
N PRO A 36 -1.90 34.06 1.04
CA PRO A 36 -1.34 32.82 0.50
C PRO A 36 0.04 32.46 1.08
N GLU A 37 0.87 33.46 1.38
CA GLU A 37 2.20 33.22 1.95
C GLU A 37 2.10 32.70 3.39
N LEU A 38 1.14 33.19 4.19
CA LEU A 38 0.86 32.65 5.50
C LEU A 38 0.46 31.17 5.42
N LEU A 39 -0.45 30.84 4.49
CA LEU A 39 -0.90 29.46 4.28
C LEU A 39 0.25 28.57 3.82
N ARG A 40 1.12 29.06 2.94
CA ARG A 40 2.29 28.31 2.45
C ARG A 40 3.30 28.00 3.56
N ARG A 41 3.51 28.92 4.51
CA ARG A 41 4.39 28.69 5.67
C ARG A 41 3.86 27.56 6.57
N HIS A 42 2.55 27.48 6.80
CA HIS A 42 1.93 26.53 7.73
C HIS A 42 1.51 25.21 7.08
N LEU A 43 1.07 25.24 5.82
CA LEU A 43 0.51 24.11 5.09
C LEU A 43 1.33 23.71 3.86
N LYS A 44 2.42 24.42 3.56
CA LYS A 44 3.29 24.23 2.39
C LYS A 44 2.49 24.36 1.08
N SER A 45 2.82 23.56 0.04
CA SER A 45 2.10 23.54 -1.24
C SER A 45 0.61 23.24 -1.10
N HIS A 46 0.21 22.50 -0.08
CA HIS A 46 -1.20 22.21 0.19
C HIS A 46 -2.00 23.48 0.53
N GLY A 47 -1.39 24.44 1.23
CA GLY A 47 -2.00 25.72 1.55
C GLY A 47 -2.41 26.51 0.31
N GLU A 48 -1.55 26.54 -0.70
CA GLU A 48 -1.79 27.22 -1.97
C GLU A 48 -2.94 26.54 -2.76
N VAL A 49 -2.97 25.19 -2.77
CA VAL A 49 -4.03 24.43 -3.45
C VAL A 49 -5.40 24.73 -2.86
N ILE A 50 -5.56 24.64 -1.52
CA ILE A 50 -6.85 24.88 -0.87
C ILE A 50 -7.28 26.35 -0.94
N TRP A 51 -6.33 27.29 -0.93
CA TRP A 51 -6.62 28.70 -1.16
C TRP A 51 -7.19 28.95 -2.56
N ASN A 52 -6.59 28.34 -3.59
CA ASN A 52 -7.11 28.41 -4.95
C ASN A 52 -8.51 27.82 -5.04
N PHE A 53 -8.77 26.67 -4.43
CA PHE A 53 -10.09 26.05 -4.40
C PHE A 53 -11.13 26.92 -3.69
N ALA A 54 -10.78 27.58 -2.57
CA ALA A 54 -11.66 28.52 -1.87
C ALA A 54 -12.03 29.72 -2.75
N ASN A 55 -11.14 30.13 -3.65
CA ASN A 55 -11.34 31.17 -4.65
C ASN A 55 -11.98 30.67 -5.95
N GLY A 56 -12.42 29.39 -6.01
CA GLY A 56 -13.03 28.80 -7.20
C GLY A 56 -12.06 28.57 -8.37
N ARG A 57 -10.77 28.48 -8.09
CA ARG A 57 -9.72 28.27 -9.10
C ARG A 57 -9.18 26.86 -8.99
N ASP A 58 -9.22 26.11 -10.08
CA ASP A 58 -8.56 24.81 -10.22
C ASP A 58 -7.69 24.82 -11.48
N PHE A 59 -6.41 24.64 -11.30
CA PHE A 59 -5.42 24.55 -12.39
C PHE A 59 -5.06 23.11 -12.73
N SER A 60 -5.80 22.14 -12.24
CA SER A 60 -5.57 20.72 -12.52
C SER A 60 -5.79 20.46 -14.02
N VAL A 61 -4.79 19.86 -14.65
CA VAL A 61 -4.87 19.47 -16.06
C VAL A 61 -5.41 18.04 -16.12
N VAL A 62 -6.36 17.82 -17.03
CA VAL A 62 -6.81 16.47 -17.35
C VAL A 62 -5.66 15.70 -17.99
N GLN A 63 -5.16 14.68 -17.29
CA GLN A 63 -4.08 13.83 -17.79
C GLN A 63 -4.68 12.64 -18.52
N PRO A 64 -4.40 12.44 -19.81
CA PRO A 64 -4.93 11.33 -20.61
C PRO A 64 -4.29 9.98 -20.24
N VAL A 65 -3.13 10.00 -19.57
CA VAL A 65 -2.38 8.81 -19.16
C VAL A 65 -2.12 8.87 -17.67
N GLU A 66 -2.43 7.78 -16.99
CA GLU A 66 -2.12 7.65 -15.54
C GLU A 66 -0.60 7.66 -15.33
N ALA A 67 -0.15 8.41 -14.34
CA ALA A 67 1.25 8.40 -13.93
C ALA A 67 1.63 7.00 -13.38
N PRO A 68 2.86 6.52 -13.62
CA PRO A 68 3.32 5.25 -13.06
C PRO A 68 3.19 5.21 -11.54
N ASN A 69 2.85 4.04 -11.00
CA ASN A 69 2.76 3.84 -9.56
C ASN A 69 4.12 4.08 -8.89
N LYS A 70 4.16 4.96 -7.88
CA LYS A 70 5.37 5.23 -7.08
C LYS A 70 5.64 4.16 -6.01
N GLY A 71 4.65 3.33 -5.73
CA GLY A 71 4.69 2.25 -4.76
C GLY A 71 3.40 1.44 -4.77
N TYR A 72 3.45 0.31 -4.11
CA TYR A 72 2.35 -0.63 -3.99
C TYR A 72 2.10 -0.92 -2.52
N GLY A 73 0.86 -1.12 -2.14
CA GLY A 73 0.50 -1.45 -0.78
C GLY A 73 -0.54 -2.55 -0.73
N ASN A 74 -0.39 -3.41 0.27
CA ASN A 74 -1.36 -4.44 0.58
C ASN A 74 -1.46 -4.65 2.08
N SER A 75 -2.67 -4.69 2.63
CA SER A 75 -2.88 -4.90 4.06
C SER A 75 -4.16 -5.68 4.30
N THR A 76 -4.19 -6.43 5.41
CA THR A 76 -5.39 -7.17 5.81
C THR A 76 -5.65 -7.00 7.29
N THR A 77 -6.92 -6.84 7.66
CA THR A 77 -7.39 -7.08 9.02
C THR A 77 -7.61 -8.57 9.15
N ILE A 78 -6.90 -9.18 10.09
CA ILE A 78 -6.91 -10.63 10.29
C ILE A 78 -8.17 -10.99 11.07
N SER A 79 -8.83 -12.10 10.74
CA SER A 79 -10.09 -12.53 11.38
C SER A 79 -9.93 -12.96 12.85
N PHE A 80 -8.70 -13.02 13.35
CA PHE A 80 -8.33 -13.36 14.73
C PHE A 80 -7.04 -12.62 15.10
N ASP A 81 -6.82 -12.40 16.40
CA ASP A 81 -5.59 -11.74 16.84
C ASP A 81 -4.41 -12.73 16.79
N VAL A 82 -3.39 -12.37 16.04
CA VAL A 82 -2.17 -13.19 15.86
C VAL A 82 -1.23 -12.96 17.03
N LYS A 83 -0.82 -14.04 17.69
CA LYS A 83 -0.01 -14.00 18.92
C LYS A 83 1.41 -14.57 18.75
N ASP A 84 1.72 -15.12 17.60
CA ASP A 84 3.02 -15.75 17.32
C ASP A 84 3.59 -15.31 15.98
N ALA A 85 4.93 -15.31 15.88
CA ALA A 85 5.65 -14.86 14.71
C ALA A 85 5.44 -15.78 13.50
N ALA A 86 5.24 -17.08 13.71
CA ALA A 86 5.08 -18.04 12.62
C ALA A 86 3.77 -17.74 11.85
N THR A 87 2.68 -17.58 12.59
CA THR A 87 1.37 -17.19 12.02
C THR A 87 1.43 -15.82 11.35
N ALA A 88 2.07 -14.83 11.99
CA ALA A 88 2.24 -13.51 11.39
C ALA A 88 3.01 -13.58 10.05
N LYS A 89 4.08 -14.37 9.99
CA LYS A 89 4.86 -14.58 8.77
C LYS A 89 4.06 -15.27 7.65
N ILE A 90 3.13 -16.16 7.98
CA ILE A 90 2.23 -16.76 6.98
C ILE A 90 1.29 -15.69 6.39
N VAL A 91 0.75 -14.81 7.22
CA VAL A 91 -0.06 -13.67 6.73
C VAL A 91 0.77 -12.76 5.82
N LEU A 92 2.00 -12.42 6.23
CA LEU A 92 2.90 -11.61 5.39
C LEU A 92 3.22 -12.29 4.06
N LEU A 93 3.35 -13.61 4.02
CA LEU A 93 3.57 -14.35 2.78
C LEU A 93 2.38 -14.18 1.81
N GLY A 94 1.14 -14.28 2.29
CA GLY A 94 -0.04 -14.03 1.47
C GLY A 94 -0.12 -12.60 0.95
N LEU A 95 0.23 -11.61 1.80
CA LEU A 95 0.33 -10.21 1.39
C LEU A 95 1.41 -10.01 0.32
N ALA A 96 2.58 -10.63 0.49
CA ALA A 96 3.69 -10.52 -0.45
C ALA A 96 3.36 -11.18 -1.81
N GLU A 97 2.65 -12.31 -1.84
CA GLU A 97 2.21 -12.94 -3.09
C GLU A 97 1.33 -11.99 -3.91
N THR A 98 0.30 -11.45 -3.29
CA THR A 98 -0.62 -10.52 -3.97
C THR A 98 0.09 -9.24 -4.41
N LEU A 99 1.01 -8.74 -3.60
CA LEU A 99 1.79 -7.54 -3.89
C LEU A 99 2.75 -7.77 -5.06
N GLY A 100 3.52 -8.87 -5.02
CA GLY A 100 4.46 -9.25 -6.08
C GLY A 100 3.79 -9.42 -7.44
N MET A 101 2.62 -10.07 -7.48
CA MET A 101 1.82 -10.19 -8.72
C MET A 101 1.47 -8.82 -9.31
N ARG A 102 1.07 -7.84 -8.48
CA ARG A 102 0.72 -6.49 -8.96
C ARG A 102 1.93 -5.74 -9.49
N ILE A 103 3.07 -5.84 -8.80
CA ILE A 103 4.35 -5.24 -9.22
C ILE A 103 4.75 -5.81 -10.59
N ARG A 104 4.72 -7.14 -10.75
CA ARG A 104 5.07 -7.80 -12.01
C ARG A 104 4.10 -7.51 -13.15
N LYS A 105 2.80 -7.40 -12.85
CA LYS A 105 1.77 -7.00 -13.83
C LYS A 105 2.08 -5.64 -14.45
N ASP A 106 2.51 -4.69 -13.62
CA ASP A 106 2.88 -3.34 -14.06
C ASP A 106 4.32 -3.26 -14.62
N LYS A 107 5.02 -4.41 -14.74
CA LYS A 107 6.42 -4.50 -15.17
C LYS A 107 7.34 -3.56 -14.35
N ALA A 108 7.07 -3.43 -13.07
CA ALA A 108 7.83 -2.60 -12.15
C ALA A 108 8.77 -3.44 -11.27
N GLU A 109 9.75 -2.77 -10.67
CA GLU A 109 10.57 -3.27 -9.57
C GLU A 109 10.55 -2.25 -8.45
N ILE A 110 10.70 -2.69 -7.19
CA ILE A 110 10.66 -1.83 -6.00
C ILE A 110 11.94 -1.93 -5.21
N GLN A 111 12.31 -0.86 -4.52
CA GLN A 111 13.54 -0.85 -3.72
C GLN A 111 13.29 -0.61 -2.22
N VAL A 112 12.09 -0.21 -1.83
CA VAL A 112 11.74 -0.02 -0.42
C VAL A 112 10.60 -0.95 -0.04
N VAL A 113 10.77 -1.65 1.08
CA VAL A 113 9.71 -2.45 1.72
C VAL A 113 9.44 -1.86 3.10
N SER A 114 8.17 -1.60 3.39
CA SER A 114 7.69 -1.14 4.69
C SER A 114 6.70 -2.14 5.26
N LEU A 115 6.77 -2.37 6.56
CA LEU A 115 5.85 -3.18 7.31
C LEU A 115 5.01 -2.28 8.22
N ASP A 116 3.69 -2.45 8.19
CA ASP A 116 2.76 -1.83 9.12
C ASP A 116 2.12 -2.91 9.99
N ILE A 117 2.21 -2.72 11.30
CA ILE A 117 1.59 -3.55 12.33
C ILE A 117 0.55 -2.71 13.06
N CYS A 118 -0.66 -3.22 13.23
CA CYS A 118 -1.64 -2.65 14.13
C CYS A 118 -2.02 -3.74 15.14
N ASP A 119 -1.85 -3.45 16.42
CA ASP A 119 -2.20 -4.37 17.50
C ASP A 119 -3.71 -4.36 17.83
N TRP A 120 -4.11 -5.17 18.79
CA TRP A 120 -5.49 -5.29 19.23
C TRP A 120 -6.02 -4.02 19.93
N GLU A 121 -5.14 -3.17 20.46
CA GLU A 121 -5.45 -1.86 21.06
C GLU A 121 -5.45 -0.73 20.02
N PHE A 122 -5.25 -1.05 18.72
CA PHE A 122 -5.15 -0.11 17.60
C PHE A 122 -3.89 0.77 17.61
N ASN A 123 -2.88 0.44 18.42
CA ASN A 123 -1.57 1.07 18.29
C ASN A 123 -0.94 0.63 16.97
N ARG A 124 -0.22 1.55 16.33
CA ARG A 124 0.42 1.30 15.03
C ARG A 124 1.92 1.46 15.11
N ILE A 125 2.61 0.49 14.54
CA ILE A 125 4.06 0.48 14.36
C ILE A 125 4.33 0.36 12.87
N SER A 126 5.18 1.23 12.33
CA SER A 126 5.61 1.18 10.92
C SER A 126 7.11 1.26 10.84
N HIS A 127 7.73 0.31 10.15
CA HIS A 127 9.16 0.27 9.88
C HIS A 127 9.41 0.00 8.40
N GLN A 128 10.50 0.53 7.88
CA GLN A 128 10.87 0.33 6.47
C GLN A 128 12.34 0.00 6.31
N ARG A 129 12.63 -0.66 5.21
CA ARG A 129 14.00 -1.02 4.80
C ARG A 129 14.18 -0.75 3.31
N VAL A 130 15.34 -0.20 2.96
CA VAL A 130 15.80 -0.12 1.58
C VAL A 130 16.48 -1.45 1.23
N LEU A 131 16.11 -2.04 0.11
CA LEU A 131 16.72 -3.25 -0.43
C LEU A 131 18.03 -2.88 -1.15
N GLU A 132 19.00 -3.78 -1.11
CA GLU A 132 20.27 -3.60 -1.83
C GLU A 132 20.05 -3.52 -3.33
N ASN A 133 19.15 -4.36 -3.84
CA ASN A 133 18.77 -4.38 -5.25
C ASN A 133 17.25 -4.19 -5.40
N PRO A 134 16.80 -3.51 -6.47
CA PRO A 134 15.39 -3.50 -6.84
C PRO A 134 14.89 -4.91 -7.13
N THR A 135 13.63 -5.18 -6.83
CA THR A 135 13.04 -6.52 -6.98
C THR A 135 11.55 -6.50 -7.32
N ASP A 136 11.11 -7.53 -8.05
CA ASP A 136 9.74 -7.94 -8.27
C ASP A 136 9.45 -9.35 -7.70
N ILE A 137 10.44 -9.93 -6.98
CA ILE A 137 10.41 -11.31 -6.50
C ILE A 137 9.65 -11.39 -5.17
N THR A 138 8.60 -12.20 -5.15
CA THR A 138 7.75 -12.42 -3.97
C THR A 138 8.55 -12.82 -2.74
N LYS A 139 9.53 -13.71 -2.90
CA LYS A 139 10.36 -14.22 -1.80
C LYS A 139 11.20 -13.12 -1.16
N GLU A 140 11.81 -12.23 -1.96
CA GLU A 140 12.64 -11.13 -1.45
C GLU A 140 11.78 -10.11 -0.69
N ILE A 141 10.60 -9.76 -1.23
CA ILE A 141 9.62 -8.90 -0.57
C ILE A 141 9.18 -9.50 0.77
N TYR A 142 8.84 -10.78 0.78
CA TYR A 142 8.44 -11.52 1.99
C TYR A 142 9.56 -11.54 3.02
N GLN A 143 10.79 -11.87 2.63
CA GLN A 143 11.93 -11.94 3.53
C GLN A 143 12.24 -10.58 4.18
N ALA A 144 12.15 -9.50 3.40
CA ALA A 144 12.32 -8.14 3.93
C ALA A 144 11.23 -7.81 4.97
N ALA A 145 9.96 -8.10 4.66
CA ALA A 145 8.84 -7.89 5.58
C ALA A 145 8.96 -8.76 6.85
N ALA A 146 9.38 -10.02 6.70
CA ALA A 146 9.57 -10.93 7.83
C ALA A 146 10.69 -10.47 8.77
N ARG A 147 11.80 -9.95 8.24
CA ARG A 147 12.89 -9.37 9.04
C ARG A 147 12.41 -8.12 9.79
N LEU A 148 11.66 -7.24 9.12
CA LEU A 148 11.06 -6.07 9.77
C LEU A 148 10.10 -6.46 10.90
N LEU A 149 9.34 -7.55 10.75
CA LEU A 149 8.50 -8.09 11.81
C LEU A 149 9.33 -8.54 13.02
N ASP A 150 10.40 -9.30 12.78
CA ASP A 150 11.27 -9.80 13.85
C ASP A 150 11.95 -8.65 14.62
N GLU A 151 12.26 -7.54 13.94
CA GLU A 151 12.90 -6.34 14.52
C GLU A 151 11.90 -5.42 15.25
N ALA A 152 10.70 -5.26 14.74
CA ALA A 152 9.78 -4.21 15.17
C ALA A 152 8.64 -4.69 16.09
N TRP A 153 8.31 -5.99 16.04
CA TRP A 153 7.14 -6.49 16.75
C TRP A 153 7.38 -6.58 18.28
N ASN A 154 6.53 -5.86 19.02
CA ASN A 154 6.56 -5.79 20.49
C ASN A 154 5.87 -6.98 21.21
N LYS A 155 5.53 -8.05 20.49
CA LYS A 155 4.81 -9.25 20.95
C LYS A 155 3.34 -9.04 21.35
N MET A 156 2.80 -7.84 21.16
CA MET A 156 1.36 -7.61 21.35
C MET A 156 0.56 -8.34 20.25
N PRO A 157 -0.64 -8.87 20.59
CA PRO A 157 -1.49 -9.52 19.59
C PRO A 157 -1.76 -8.62 18.38
N ILE A 158 -1.52 -9.14 17.19
CA ILE A 158 -1.63 -8.37 15.93
C ILE A 158 -3.03 -8.54 15.36
N ARG A 159 -3.72 -7.43 15.12
CA ARG A 159 -5.04 -7.37 14.46
C ARG A 159 -4.93 -7.11 12.96
N LYS A 160 -3.96 -6.29 12.54
CA LYS A 160 -3.79 -5.93 11.13
C LYS A 160 -2.31 -5.93 10.76
N LEU A 161 -2.00 -6.49 9.60
CA LEU A 161 -0.69 -6.44 8.98
C LEU A 161 -0.79 -5.81 7.58
N GLY A 162 0.24 -5.06 7.21
CA GLY A 162 0.38 -4.46 5.89
C GLY A 162 1.82 -4.49 5.41
N ILE A 163 1.99 -4.70 4.10
CA ILE A 163 3.25 -4.48 3.40
C ILE A 163 3.03 -3.35 2.41
N HIS A 164 3.88 -2.35 2.46
CA HIS A 164 3.93 -1.26 1.51
C HIS A 164 5.28 -1.22 0.84
N THR A 165 5.34 -0.73 -0.39
CA THR A 165 6.57 -0.60 -1.13
C THR A 165 6.72 0.82 -1.66
N GLY A 166 7.95 1.22 -1.89
CA GLY A 166 8.27 2.53 -2.45
C GLY A 166 9.42 2.45 -3.43
N LYS A 167 9.75 3.59 -4.03
CA LYS A 167 10.74 3.69 -5.10
C LYS A 167 10.46 2.64 -6.20
N ALA A 168 9.19 2.58 -6.62
CA ALA A 168 8.83 1.77 -7.78
C ALA A 168 9.33 2.46 -9.05
N GLY A 169 9.94 1.69 -9.94
CA GLY A 169 10.44 2.12 -11.23
C GLY A 169 10.24 1.02 -12.27
N GLU A 170 10.53 1.33 -13.54
CA GLU A 170 10.48 0.34 -14.61
C GLU A 170 11.45 -0.81 -14.32
N ALA A 171 11.02 -2.04 -14.65
CA ALA A 171 11.86 -3.22 -14.52
C ALA A 171 13.05 -3.13 -15.49
N GLY A 172 14.22 -3.57 -15.01
CA GLY A 172 15.44 -3.57 -15.83
C GLY A 172 16.61 -2.79 -15.20
N TRP A 173 16.47 -2.40 -13.93
CA TRP A 173 17.59 -1.85 -13.19
C TRP A 173 18.74 -2.85 -13.13
N SER A 174 19.96 -2.37 -13.28
CA SER A 174 21.14 -3.24 -13.14
C SER A 174 21.22 -3.78 -11.73
N ARG A 175 21.09 -5.11 -11.59
CA ARG A 175 21.28 -5.79 -10.30
C ARG A 175 22.78 -6.00 -10.08
N GLN A 176 23.30 -5.48 -9.00
CA GLN A 176 24.65 -5.81 -8.56
C GLN A 176 24.64 -7.20 -7.92
N MET A 177 25.26 -8.16 -8.58
CA MET A 177 25.42 -9.50 -8.02
C MET A 177 26.58 -9.52 -7.03
N SER A 178 26.34 -10.02 -5.83
CA SER A 178 27.39 -10.34 -4.86
C SER A 178 28.00 -11.69 -5.17
N LEU A 179 29.30 -11.86 -4.94
CA LEU A 179 29.98 -13.16 -5.00
C LEU A 179 29.37 -14.18 -4.00
N PHE A 180 28.67 -13.71 -2.98
CA PHE A 180 28.00 -14.52 -1.97
C PHE A 180 26.50 -14.69 -2.23
N ASP A 181 25.99 -14.19 -3.35
CA ASP A 181 24.59 -14.40 -3.76
C ASP A 181 24.41 -15.88 -4.12
N SER A 182 24.04 -16.68 -3.12
CA SER A 182 23.68 -18.10 -3.29
C SER A 182 22.31 -18.27 -3.95
N GLY A 183 21.65 -17.17 -4.27
CA GLY A 183 20.28 -17.14 -4.75
C GLY A 183 20.19 -17.31 -6.25
N ASP A 184 19.37 -18.26 -6.65
CA ASP A 184 18.98 -18.52 -8.03
C ASP A 184 17.95 -17.44 -8.48
N TYR A 185 18.39 -16.14 -8.47
CA TYR A 185 17.55 -14.99 -8.80
C TYR A 185 16.70 -15.21 -10.06
N LEU A 186 17.34 -15.70 -11.15
CA LEU A 186 16.63 -15.98 -12.40
C LEU A 186 15.61 -17.11 -12.27
N LYS A 187 15.87 -18.08 -11.40
CA LYS A 187 14.94 -19.16 -11.11
C LYS A 187 13.75 -18.66 -10.30
N GLU A 188 13.96 -17.89 -9.24
CA GLU A 188 12.87 -17.30 -8.44
C GLU A 188 11.99 -16.39 -9.33
N LYS A 189 12.60 -15.58 -10.18
CA LYS A 189 11.87 -14.72 -11.13
C LYS A 189 11.04 -15.54 -12.13
N ARG A 190 11.58 -16.66 -12.64
CA ARG A 190 10.84 -17.59 -13.51
C ARG A 190 9.70 -18.28 -12.76
N TRP A 191 9.94 -18.71 -11.52
CA TRP A 191 8.91 -19.32 -10.67
C TRP A 191 7.72 -18.39 -10.48
N ASP A 192 7.95 -17.18 -10.04
CA ASP A 192 6.91 -16.20 -9.81
C ASP A 192 6.09 -15.91 -11.08
N ARG A 193 6.75 -15.76 -12.23
CA ARG A 193 6.07 -15.55 -13.51
C ARG A 193 5.25 -16.78 -13.95
N THR A 194 5.74 -17.97 -13.68
CA THR A 194 5.00 -19.21 -13.98
C THR A 194 3.75 -19.31 -13.10
N ILE A 195 3.87 -19.03 -11.81
CA ILE A 195 2.74 -19.01 -10.88
C ILE A 195 1.70 -17.98 -11.32
N ASP A 196 2.14 -16.78 -11.66
CA ASP A 196 1.27 -15.71 -12.15
C ASP A 196 0.52 -16.15 -13.42
N HIS A 197 1.22 -16.77 -14.38
CA HIS A 197 0.62 -17.26 -15.61
C HIS A 197 -0.46 -18.32 -15.34
N ILE A 198 -0.18 -19.28 -14.45
CA ILE A 198 -1.16 -20.31 -14.06
C ILE A 198 -2.40 -19.65 -13.42
N ARG A 199 -2.19 -18.69 -12.51
CA ARG A 199 -3.28 -17.98 -11.83
C ARG A 199 -4.13 -17.16 -12.81
N TYR A 200 -3.52 -16.45 -13.76
CA TYR A 200 -4.25 -15.69 -14.77
C TYR A 200 -5.06 -16.59 -15.69
N ARG A 201 -4.54 -17.76 -16.04
CA ARG A 201 -5.21 -18.67 -16.99
C ARG A 201 -6.29 -19.53 -16.34
N HIS A 202 -6.08 -19.99 -15.12
CA HIS A 202 -6.90 -21.01 -14.46
C HIS A 202 -7.61 -20.50 -13.19
N GLY A 203 -7.45 -19.24 -12.86
CA GLY A 203 -7.99 -18.63 -11.65
C GLY A 203 -6.97 -18.54 -10.51
N MET A 204 -7.24 -17.61 -9.60
CA MET A 204 -6.30 -17.22 -8.54
C MET A 204 -6.05 -18.35 -7.53
N ASP A 205 -6.98 -19.27 -7.38
CA ASP A 205 -6.91 -20.44 -6.49
C ASP A 205 -6.29 -21.68 -7.12
N ALA A 206 -5.96 -21.64 -8.43
CA ALA A 206 -5.46 -22.82 -9.16
C ALA A 206 -4.12 -23.35 -8.63
N ILE A 207 -3.31 -22.49 -8.04
CA ILE A 207 -2.04 -22.85 -7.40
C ILE A 207 -1.82 -22.02 -6.14
N LYS A 208 -1.47 -22.66 -5.05
CA LYS A 208 -1.14 -22.04 -3.76
C LYS A 208 -0.01 -22.79 -3.06
N ARG A 209 0.69 -22.10 -2.18
CA ARG A 209 1.76 -22.71 -1.37
C ARG A 209 1.14 -23.65 -0.33
N ALA A 210 1.80 -24.79 -0.10
CA ALA A 210 1.31 -25.82 0.83
C ALA A 210 1.09 -25.30 2.26
N VAL A 211 1.86 -24.30 2.70
CA VAL A 211 1.70 -23.69 4.03
C VAL A 211 0.29 -23.14 4.28
N PHE A 212 -0.40 -22.69 3.25
CA PHE A 212 -1.78 -22.20 3.38
C PHE A 212 -2.82 -23.30 3.54
N LEU A 213 -2.51 -24.54 3.18
CA LEU A 213 -3.42 -25.67 3.33
C LEU A 213 -3.68 -26.00 4.82
N GLY A 214 -2.69 -25.81 5.67
CA GLY A 214 -2.80 -26.00 7.12
C GLY A 214 -3.38 -24.81 7.88
N GLN A 215 -3.73 -23.73 7.21
CA GLN A 215 -4.16 -22.46 7.82
C GLN A 215 -5.47 -21.95 7.20
N PRO A 216 -6.61 -22.60 7.48
CA PRO A 216 -7.88 -22.27 6.79
C PRO A 216 -8.38 -20.84 7.05
N ARG A 217 -7.89 -20.18 8.10
CA ARG A 217 -8.23 -18.79 8.43
C ARG A 217 -7.37 -17.75 7.72
N ILE A 218 -6.29 -18.17 7.07
CA ILE A 218 -5.35 -17.26 6.36
C ILE A 218 -5.50 -17.50 4.88
N ASP A 219 -6.03 -16.52 4.18
CA ASP A 219 -6.14 -16.57 2.73
C ASP A 219 -4.76 -16.32 2.10
N HIS A 220 -4.34 -17.18 1.18
CA HIS A 220 -3.10 -17.03 0.41
C HIS A 220 -3.12 -15.77 -0.48
N LEU A 221 -4.29 -15.22 -0.73
CA LEU A 221 -4.50 -13.95 -1.41
C LEU A 221 -4.86 -12.83 -0.42
N SER A 222 -4.39 -12.95 0.82
CA SER A 222 -4.64 -11.97 1.88
C SER A 222 -4.36 -10.55 1.44
N GLY A 223 -5.20 -9.66 1.89
CA GLY A 223 -5.12 -8.24 1.60
C GLY A 223 -5.33 -7.98 0.11
N GLY A 224 -5.53 -6.80 -0.24
CA GLY A 224 -5.70 -6.40 -1.62
C GLY A 224 -7.07 -6.80 -2.14
N ILE A 225 -7.90 -5.81 -2.11
CA ILE A 225 -9.07 -5.83 -2.96
C ILE A 225 -8.53 -5.46 -4.34
N SER A 226 -8.03 -6.46 -5.06
CA SER A 226 -7.97 -6.31 -6.51
C SER A 226 -9.41 -6.10 -6.99
N ARG A 227 -9.61 -5.27 -7.99
CA ARG A 227 -10.92 -5.18 -8.66
C ARG A 227 -11.47 -6.59 -8.99
N GLU A 228 -10.58 -7.53 -9.26
CA GLU A 228 -10.86 -8.93 -9.56
C GLU A 228 -11.42 -9.73 -8.36
N LYS A 229 -11.00 -9.44 -7.12
CA LYS A 229 -11.61 -10.03 -5.90
C LYS A 229 -12.96 -9.39 -5.55
N ARG A 230 -13.22 -8.16 -5.99
CA ARG A 230 -14.51 -7.46 -5.81
C ARG A 230 -15.46 -7.60 -6.99
N SER A 231 -15.02 -8.12 -8.12
CA SER A 231 -15.94 -8.46 -9.19
C SER A 231 -16.79 -9.62 -8.70
N VAL A 232 -17.96 -9.27 -8.17
CA VAL A 232 -19.06 -10.21 -8.04
C VAL A 232 -19.23 -10.79 -9.43
N ASP A 233 -19.01 -12.08 -9.57
CA ASP A 233 -19.27 -12.78 -10.82
C ASP A 233 -20.78 -12.83 -10.99
N TYR A 234 -21.32 -11.79 -11.61
CA TYR A 234 -22.76 -11.65 -11.87
C TYR A 234 -23.33 -12.82 -12.68
N ALA A 235 -22.48 -13.56 -13.43
CA ALA A 235 -22.90 -14.76 -14.13
C ALA A 235 -23.23 -15.93 -13.19
N LYS A 236 -22.80 -15.88 -11.92
CA LYS A 236 -23.09 -16.90 -10.90
C LYS A 236 -24.24 -16.52 -9.97
N ILE A 237 -24.76 -15.32 -10.05
CA ILE A 237 -25.95 -14.91 -9.30
C ILE A 237 -27.16 -15.50 -10.04
N LYS A 238 -27.65 -16.63 -9.53
CA LYS A 238 -28.99 -17.09 -9.91
C LYS A 238 -29.99 -16.09 -9.30
N ILE A 239 -30.68 -15.37 -10.14
CA ILE A 239 -31.87 -14.62 -9.78
C ILE A 239 -32.98 -15.66 -9.81
N ASP A 240 -33.45 -16.09 -8.62
CA ASP A 240 -34.66 -16.88 -8.46
C ASP A 240 -35.89 -15.98 -8.69
#